data_f5900f30bfc0b2329331758156871801
#
_entry.id   f5900f30bfc0b2329331758156871801
#
_cell.length_a   1.000
_cell.length_b   1.000
_cell.length_c   1.000
_cell.angle_alpha   90.00
_cell.angle_beta   90.00
_cell.angle_gamma   90.00
#
_symmetry.space_group_name_H-M   'P 1'
#
loop_
_entity.id
_entity.type
_entity.pdbx_description
1 polymer ?
#
loop_
_entity_poly.entity_id
_entity_poly.type
_entity_poly.pdbx_seq_one_letter_code
_entity_poly.pdbx_strand_id
1 'polypeptide(L)'
;MLDIRGLSKRFGYGKGEVTALHEVSFKIAEGEFFTLLGPSGCGKTTLLRLIAGFTGPSGGSLVLDGKDIAAMPPNQRPVNTVFQSYALFPHMTVGQNVAFALEAQGRPKSEIDPAIDKMLTLVQLLHLKNRKSSELSGGQQQRVALARALVAKPRILLLDEPLSALDMKLRKDMQIELKRLQRETGLTFIFVTHDQEEALTMSDRIAVMSGGRVQQIATPRELYDRPANRFVAGFIGESNFLSATAKGGVVEVARARIALPDVADGAVTLMIRPEHVVLSANAPDVLQLEATVAQLVFFGTDTHVHLVLSDGEKLVARVQNALHGGQTLNEGERITISLPAKALRVVRDEEIAA
;
A
#
# COMPACT_ATOMS: atom_id res chain seq x y z
N MET A 1 -20.69 -2.76 -4.40
CA MET A 1 -19.63 -3.64 -3.92
C MET A 1 -18.98 -4.38 -5.09
N LEU A 2 -17.66 -4.41 -5.17
CA LEU A 2 -16.91 -5.12 -6.22
C LEU A 2 -16.46 -6.50 -5.73
N ASP A 3 -16.79 -7.56 -6.46
CA ASP A 3 -16.41 -8.95 -6.16
C ASP A 3 -15.56 -9.50 -7.32
N ILE A 4 -14.30 -9.79 -7.04
CA ILE A 4 -13.31 -10.34 -7.96
C ILE A 4 -13.19 -11.83 -7.66
N ARG A 5 -13.41 -12.71 -8.67
CA ARG A 5 -13.48 -14.15 -8.48
C ARG A 5 -12.60 -14.87 -9.50
N GLY A 6 -11.52 -15.50 -9.03
CA GLY A 6 -10.60 -16.28 -9.86
C GLY A 6 -10.05 -15.50 -11.06
N LEU A 7 -9.88 -14.16 -10.92
CA LEU A 7 -9.52 -13.29 -12.01
C LEU A 7 -8.08 -13.54 -12.44
N SER A 8 -7.89 -13.91 -13.70
CA SER A 8 -6.56 -14.19 -14.26
C SER A 8 -6.31 -13.40 -15.54
N LYS A 9 -5.03 -13.13 -15.81
CA LYS A 9 -4.61 -12.47 -17.05
C LYS A 9 -3.30 -13.03 -17.56
N ARG A 10 -3.34 -13.47 -18.81
CA ARG A 10 -2.18 -13.91 -19.58
C ARG A 10 -2.00 -13.01 -20.79
N PHE A 11 -0.77 -12.72 -21.12
CA PHE A 11 -0.37 -11.94 -22.31
C PHE A 11 0.55 -12.78 -23.19
N GLY A 12 0.47 -12.56 -24.49
CA GLY A 12 1.23 -13.34 -25.47
C GLY A 12 0.55 -14.65 -25.86
N TYR A 13 1.25 -15.45 -26.66
CA TYR A 13 0.78 -16.76 -27.14
C TYR A 13 1.94 -17.78 -27.17
N GLY A 14 1.65 -19.05 -26.90
CA GLY A 14 2.59 -20.14 -26.96
C GLY A 14 3.77 -19.98 -25.99
N LYS A 15 5.01 -20.20 -26.47
CA LYS A 15 6.22 -20.15 -25.61
C LYS A 15 6.55 -18.76 -25.04
N GLY A 16 5.90 -17.70 -25.51
CA GLY A 16 6.04 -16.31 -25.02
C GLY A 16 4.90 -15.87 -24.12
N GLU A 17 4.04 -16.77 -23.66
CA GLU A 17 2.92 -16.44 -22.75
C GLU A 17 3.46 -16.07 -21.36
N VAL A 18 3.03 -14.91 -20.85
CA VAL A 18 3.36 -14.42 -19.51
C VAL A 18 2.07 -14.25 -18.71
N THR A 19 1.98 -14.92 -17.57
CA THR A 19 0.87 -14.76 -16.64
C THR A 19 1.12 -13.55 -15.74
N ALA A 20 0.32 -12.51 -15.94
CA ALA A 20 0.42 -11.27 -15.16
C ALA A 20 -0.44 -11.30 -13.89
N LEU A 21 -1.51 -12.13 -13.86
CA LEU A 21 -2.36 -12.35 -12.69
C LEU A 21 -2.77 -13.83 -12.61
N HIS A 22 -2.62 -14.39 -11.41
CA HIS A 22 -2.91 -15.79 -11.10
C HIS A 22 -4.16 -15.90 -10.20
N GLU A 23 -5.34 -16.11 -10.80
CA GLU A 23 -6.62 -16.43 -10.13
C GLU A 23 -6.91 -15.60 -8.86
N VAL A 24 -6.77 -14.29 -8.97
CA VAL A 24 -6.97 -13.37 -7.86
C VAL A 24 -8.44 -13.32 -7.45
N SER A 25 -8.74 -13.48 -6.14
CA SER A 25 -10.09 -13.45 -5.59
C SER A 25 -10.16 -12.64 -4.30
N PHE A 26 -10.98 -11.59 -4.30
CA PHE A 26 -11.31 -10.79 -3.11
C PHE A 26 -12.49 -9.86 -3.37
N LYS A 27 -12.98 -9.25 -2.28
CA LYS A 27 -14.09 -8.29 -2.32
C LYS A 27 -13.67 -6.93 -1.81
N ILE A 28 -14.19 -5.87 -2.45
CA ILE A 28 -14.06 -4.48 -2.01
C ILE A 28 -15.45 -3.99 -1.61
N ALA A 29 -15.56 -3.42 -0.41
CA ALA A 29 -16.82 -2.89 0.10
C ALA A 29 -17.21 -1.56 -0.57
N GLU A 30 -18.46 -1.17 -0.44
CA GLU A 30 -18.93 0.15 -0.85
C GLU A 30 -18.35 1.23 0.09
N GLY A 31 -17.88 2.33 -0.48
CA GLY A 31 -17.28 3.43 0.29
C GLY A 31 -15.90 3.12 0.88
N GLU A 32 -15.26 2.01 0.48
CA GLU A 32 -13.95 1.61 0.96
C GLU A 32 -12.83 2.35 0.22
N PHE A 33 -11.80 2.78 0.94
CA PHE A 33 -10.51 3.16 0.37
C PHE A 33 -9.60 1.94 0.33
N PHE A 34 -9.56 1.25 -0.81
CA PHE A 34 -8.83 -0.01 -0.99
C PHE A 34 -7.56 0.21 -1.78
N THR A 35 -6.41 -0.26 -1.27
CA THR A 35 -5.12 -0.08 -1.93
C THR A 35 -4.55 -1.39 -2.46
N LEU A 36 -4.06 -1.36 -3.70
CA LEU A 36 -3.21 -2.39 -4.29
C LEU A 36 -1.75 -1.96 -4.12
N LEU A 37 -0.99 -2.68 -3.30
CA LEU A 37 0.38 -2.38 -2.94
C LEU A 37 1.31 -3.51 -3.35
N GLY A 38 2.53 -3.22 -3.80
CA GLY A 38 3.52 -4.23 -4.15
C GLY A 38 4.62 -3.68 -5.07
N PRO A 39 5.66 -4.45 -5.34
CA PRO A 39 6.76 -4.04 -6.21
C PRO A 39 6.30 -3.82 -7.67
N SER A 40 7.16 -3.20 -8.46
CA SER A 40 6.91 -3.01 -9.90
C SER A 40 6.76 -4.37 -10.60
N GLY A 41 5.80 -4.46 -11.53
CA GLY A 41 5.57 -5.69 -12.30
C GLY A 41 4.75 -6.78 -11.58
N CYS A 42 4.30 -6.60 -10.33
CA CYS A 42 3.51 -7.61 -9.60
C CYS A 42 2.02 -7.71 -10.01
N GLY A 43 1.57 -6.97 -11.03
CA GLY A 43 0.21 -7.11 -11.58
C GLY A 43 -0.80 -6.04 -11.16
N LYS A 44 -0.46 -5.06 -10.30
CA LYS A 44 -1.38 -3.99 -9.82
C LYS A 44 -2.07 -3.23 -10.96
N THR A 45 -1.31 -2.63 -11.86
CA THR A 45 -1.84 -1.90 -13.01
C THR A 45 -2.61 -2.81 -13.97
N THR A 46 -2.22 -4.09 -14.09
CA THR A 46 -2.99 -5.07 -14.87
C THR A 46 -4.36 -5.29 -14.26
N LEU A 47 -4.44 -5.50 -12.93
CA LEU A 47 -5.70 -5.66 -12.22
C LEU A 47 -6.57 -4.40 -12.35
N LEU A 48 -5.98 -3.22 -12.18
CA LEU A 48 -6.68 -1.95 -12.35
C LEU A 48 -7.25 -1.79 -13.77
N ARG A 49 -6.48 -2.15 -14.81
CA ARG A 49 -6.94 -2.11 -16.23
C ARG A 49 -8.04 -3.12 -16.50
N LEU A 50 -8.05 -4.28 -15.85
CA LEU A 50 -9.15 -5.25 -15.92
C LEU A 50 -10.44 -4.66 -15.32
N ILE A 51 -10.34 -4.01 -14.14
CA ILE A 51 -11.49 -3.35 -13.50
C ILE A 51 -12.01 -2.19 -14.35
N ALA A 52 -11.12 -1.38 -14.92
CA ALA A 52 -11.46 -0.28 -15.82
C ALA A 52 -12.07 -0.73 -17.16
N GLY A 53 -11.81 -1.98 -17.58
CA GLY A 53 -12.27 -2.50 -18.87
C GLY A 53 -11.34 -2.20 -20.05
N PHE A 54 -10.14 -1.68 -19.79
CA PHE A 54 -9.14 -1.43 -20.86
C PHE A 54 -8.50 -2.72 -21.38
N THR A 55 -8.64 -3.81 -20.65
CA THR A 55 -8.26 -5.15 -21.10
C THR A 55 -9.25 -6.16 -20.55
N GLY A 56 -9.54 -7.23 -21.31
CA GLY A 56 -10.38 -8.33 -20.85
C GLY A 56 -9.59 -9.35 -20.03
N PRO A 57 -10.21 -10.03 -19.08
CA PRO A 57 -9.59 -11.13 -18.34
C PRO A 57 -9.35 -12.36 -19.24
N SER A 58 -8.39 -13.19 -18.86
CA SER A 58 -8.19 -14.52 -19.49
C SER A 58 -9.05 -15.60 -18.82
N GLY A 59 -9.48 -15.39 -17.56
CA GLY A 59 -10.37 -16.24 -16.80
C GLY A 59 -10.93 -15.52 -15.59
N GLY A 60 -11.92 -16.10 -14.95
CA GLY A 60 -12.60 -15.54 -13.80
C GLY A 60 -13.71 -14.55 -14.13
N SER A 61 -14.25 -13.89 -13.12
CA SER A 61 -15.34 -12.92 -13.25
C SER A 61 -15.12 -11.67 -12.41
N LEU A 62 -15.77 -10.57 -12.82
CA LEU A 62 -15.69 -9.27 -12.17
C LEU A 62 -17.12 -8.74 -11.95
N VAL A 63 -17.63 -8.85 -10.74
CA VAL A 63 -19.02 -8.56 -10.42
C VAL A 63 -19.12 -7.25 -9.62
N LEU A 64 -19.80 -6.26 -10.18
CA LEU A 64 -20.08 -4.98 -9.51
C LEU A 64 -21.58 -4.86 -9.25
N ASP A 65 -21.95 -4.70 -7.97
CA ASP A 65 -23.35 -4.60 -7.52
C ASP A 65 -24.25 -5.74 -8.08
N GLY A 66 -23.71 -6.97 -8.10
CA GLY A 66 -24.42 -8.15 -8.58
C GLY A 66 -24.39 -8.36 -10.11
N LYS A 67 -23.85 -7.43 -10.87
CA LYS A 67 -23.74 -7.50 -12.34
C LYS A 67 -22.30 -7.81 -12.77
N ASP A 68 -22.10 -8.82 -13.60
CA ASP A 68 -20.79 -9.07 -14.22
C ASP A 68 -20.46 -7.97 -15.23
N ILE A 69 -19.33 -7.32 -15.03
CA ILE A 69 -18.83 -6.24 -15.87
C ILE A 69 -17.61 -6.65 -16.70
N ALA A 70 -17.16 -7.91 -16.63
CA ALA A 70 -15.94 -8.35 -17.31
C ALA A 70 -15.97 -8.11 -18.82
N ALA A 71 -17.12 -8.35 -19.47
CA ALA A 71 -17.32 -8.14 -20.91
C ALA A 71 -17.76 -6.71 -21.28
N MET A 72 -18.08 -5.83 -20.30
CA MET A 72 -18.52 -4.47 -20.58
C MET A 72 -17.37 -3.60 -21.07
N PRO A 73 -17.57 -2.80 -22.14
CA PRO A 73 -16.57 -1.84 -22.58
C PRO A 73 -16.36 -0.71 -21.55
N PRO A 74 -15.18 -0.04 -21.53
CA PRO A 74 -14.82 0.95 -20.51
C PRO A 74 -15.85 2.07 -20.34
N ASN A 75 -16.39 2.59 -21.44
CA ASN A 75 -17.35 3.71 -21.44
C ASN A 75 -18.74 3.36 -20.87
N GLN A 76 -19.04 2.09 -20.69
CA GLN A 76 -20.31 1.63 -20.11
C GLN A 76 -20.17 1.19 -18.64
N ARG A 77 -18.93 1.10 -18.12
CA ARG A 77 -18.69 0.75 -16.72
C ARG A 77 -18.92 1.96 -15.82
N PRO A 78 -19.58 1.82 -14.68
CA PRO A 78 -19.72 2.90 -13.70
C PRO A 78 -18.42 3.12 -12.90
N VAL A 79 -17.29 3.18 -13.62
CA VAL A 79 -15.93 3.24 -13.06
C VAL A 79 -15.16 4.32 -13.82
N ASN A 80 -14.49 5.22 -13.12
CA ASN A 80 -13.61 6.21 -13.73
C ASN A 80 -12.17 6.04 -13.26
N THR A 81 -11.22 6.43 -14.10
CA THR A 81 -9.78 6.28 -13.84
C THR A 81 -9.07 7.63 -13.86
N VAL A 82 -8.25 7.89 -12.85
CA VAL A 82 -7.22 8.93 -12.86
C VAL A 82 -5.89 8.25 -13.12
N PHE A 83 -5.24 8.61 -14.22
CA PHE A 83 -3.96 8.06 -14.64
C PHE A 83 -2.79 8.79 -13.98
N GLN A 84 -1.64 8.17 -13.91
CA GLN A 84 -0.39 8.72 -13.39
C GLN A 84 0.00 10.07 -14.03
N SER A 85 -0.23 10.24 -15.33
CA SER A 85 0.03 11.49 -16.08
C SER A 85 -1.11 12.50 -16.00
N TYR A 86 -2.17 12.22 -15.19
CA TYR A 86 -3.43 12.98 -15.10
C TYR A 86 -4.23 13.04 -16.40
N ALA A 87 -3.61 12.88 -17.56
CA ALA A 87 -4.21 12.88 -18.91
C ALA A 87 -5.18 14.06 -19.14
N LEU A 88 -4.86 15.26 -18.64
CA LEU A 88 -5.64 16.47 -18.90
C LEU A 88 -5.48 16.91 -20.35
N PHE A 89 -6.52 17.49 -20.91
CA PHE A 89 -6.48 18.11 -22.24
C PHE A 89 -5.80 19.49 -22.12
N PRO A 90 -4.56 19.66 -22.62
CA PRO A 90 -3.76 20.86 -22.36
C PRO A 90 -4.30 22.12 -23.02
N HIS A 91 -5.06 21.96 -24.12
CA HIS A 91 -5.71 23.04 -24.87
C HIS A 91 -7.03 23.52 -24.25
N MET A 92 -7.60 22.74 -23.32
CA MET A 92 -8.85 23.03 -22.63
C MET A 92 -8.63 23.78 -21.32
N THR A 93 -9.60 24.59 -20.92
CA THR A 93 -9.64 25.20 -19.60
C THR A 93 -9.94 24.14 -18.51
N VAL A 94 -9.77 24.50 -17.24
CA VAL A 94 -10.13 23.69 -16.10
C VAL A 94 -11.60 23.29 -16.16
N GLY A 95 -12.50 24.25 -16.38
CA GLY A 95 -13.94 23.99 -16.51
C GLY A 95 -14.27 23.05 -17.68
N GLN A 96 -13.65 23.24 -18.85
CA GLN A 96 -13.82 22.36 -20.01
C GLN A 96 -13.31 20.94 -19.76
N ASN A 97 -12.17 20.77 -19.08
CA ASN A 97 -11.69 19.45 -18.71
C ASN A 97 -12.70 18.71 -17.81
N VAL A 98 -13.30 19.40 -16.85
CA VAL A 98 -14.33 18.81 -15.97
C VAL A 98 -15.63 18.55 -16.72
N ALA A 99 -16.05 19.46 -17.63
CA ALA A 99 -17.26 19.32 -18.43
C ALA A 99 -17.24 18.10 -19.35
N PHE A 100 -16.06 17.72 -19.85
CA PHE A 100 -15.87 16.77 -20.93
C PHE A 100 -16.66 15.46 -20.76
N ALA A 101 -16.65 14.89 -19.55
CA ALA A 101 -17.35 13.63 -19.28
C ALA A 101 -18.88 13.77 -19.39
N LEU A 102 -19.44 14.91 -18.95
CA LEU A 102 -20.89 15.17 -19.03
C LEU A 102 -21.32 15.52 -20.44
N GLU A 103 -20.49 16.26 -21.17
CA GLU A 103 -20.73 16.56 -22.60
C GLU A 103 -20.73 15.28 -23.44
N ALA A 104 -19.77 14.37 -23.21
CA ALA A 104 -19.71 13.06 -23.85
C ALA A 104 -20.94 12.17 -23.55
N GLN A 105 -21.58 12.39 -22.39
CA GLN A 105 -22.86 11.74 -22.03
C GLN A 105 -24.09 12.44 -22.64
N GLY A 106 -23.92 13.54 -23.40
CA GLY A 106 -25.01 14.30 -23.99
C GLY A 106 -25.87 15.08 -23.00
N ARG A 107 -25.33 15.43 -21.80
CA ARG A 107 -26.05 16.19 -20.80
C ARG A 107 -26.30 17.64 -21.28
N PRO A 108 -27.44 18.25 -20.95
CA PRO A 108 -27.72 19.63 -21.31
C PRO A 108 -26.83 20.60 -20.49
N LYS A 109 -26.49 21.75 -21.11
CA LYS A 109 -25.64 22.78 -20.43
C LYS A 109 -26.20 23.25 -19.09
N SER A 110 -27.52 23.28 -18.95
CA SER A 110 -28.18 23.63 -17.68
C SER A 110 -27.85 22.70 -16.51
N GLU A 111 -27.44 21.47 -16.79
CA GLU A 111 -26.97 20.50 -15.78
C GLU A 111 -25.45 20.54 -15.61
N ILE A 112 -24.71 20.79 -16.73
CA ILE A 112 -23.25 20.76 -16.78
C ILE A 112 -22.65 21.89 -15.95
N ASP A 113 -23.07 23.15 -16.16
CA ASP A 113 -22.49 24.32 -15.50
C ASP A 113 -22.55 24.25 -13.96
N PRO A 114 -23.72 23.94 -13.34
CA PRO A 114 -23.79 23.76 -11.90
C PRO A 114 -22.95 22.57 -11.38
N ALA A 115 -22.85 21.50 -12.16
CA ALA A 115 -22.06 20.34 -11.78
C ALA A 115 -20.55 20.64 -11.78
N ILE A 116 -20.06 21.42 -12.75
CA ILE A 116 -18.68 21.90 -12.81
C ILE A 116 -18.38 22.76 -11.58
N ASP A 117 -19.23 23.76 -11.28
CA ASP A 117 -19.00 24.69 -10.18
C ASP A 117 -18.99 23.96 -8.83
N LYS A 118 -19.92 23.02 -8.63
CA LYS A 118 -19.95 22.17 -7.45
C LYS A 118 -18.67 21.34 -7.34
N MET A 119 -18.21 20.74 -8.43
CA MET A 119 -17.03 19.87 -8.42
C MET A 119 -15.74 20.66 -8.23
N LEU A 120 -15.61 21.82 -8.89
CA LEU A 120 -14.47 22.70 -8.70
C LEU A 120 -14.43 23.33 -7.29
N THR A 121 -15.58 23.58 -6.68
CA THR A 121 -15.67 23.98 -5.25
C THR A 121 -15.16 22.85 -4.36
N LEU A 122 -15.58 21.60 -4.60
CA LEU A 122 -15.16 20.42 -3.85
C LEU A 122 -13.62 20.25 -3.83
N VAL A 123 -12.95 20.47 -4.98
CA VAL A 123 -11.50 20.39 -5.09
C VAL A 123 -10.79 21.73 -4.88
N GLN A 124 -11.50 22.77 -4.43
CA GLN A 124 -10.98 24.12 -4.11
C GLN A 124 -10.33 24.86 -5.30
N LEU A 125 -10.82 24.63 -6.53
CA LEU A 125 -10.27 25.22 -7.76
C LEU A 125 -11.27 26.06 -8.55
N LEU A 126 -12.42 26.47 -7.97
CA LEU A 126 -13.44 27.23 -8.68
C LEU A 126 -12.87 28.55 -9.28
N HIS A 127 -11.99 29.22 -8.57
CA HIS A 127 -11.34 30.46 -8.99
C HIS A 127 -10.42 30.29 -10.22
N LEU A 128 -10.05 29.06 -10.59
CA LEU A 128 -9.24 28.71 -11.74
C LEU A 128 -10.06 28.15 -12.93
N LYS A 129 -11.40 28.14 -12.85
CA LYS A 129 -12.31 27.55 -13.86
C LYS A 129 -11.96 27.89 -15.31
N ASN A 130 -11.58 29.14 -15.56
CA ASN A 130 -11.29 29.66 -16.92
C ASN A 130 -9.82 29.57 -17.31
N ARG A 131 -8.91 29.11 -16.41
CA ARG A 131 -7.48 28.96 -16.69
C ARG A 131 -7.23 27.70 -17.51
N LYS A 132 -6.23 27.69 -18.39
CA LYS A 132 -5.80 26.50 -19.12
C LYS A 132 -5.15 25.49 -18.18
N SER A 133 -5.34 24.21 -18.42
CA SER A 133 -4.76 23.13 -17.58
C SER A 133 -3.23 23.10 -17.66
N SER A 134 -2.62 23.57 -18.74
CA SER A 134 -1.17 23.68 -18.93
C SER A 134 -0.50 24.77 -18.04
N GLU A 135 -1.29 25.68 -17.47
CA GLU A 135 -0.81 26.78 -16.63
C GLU A 135 -0.86 26.45 -15.14
N LEU A 136 -1.24 25.22 -14.80
CA LEU A 136 -1.43 24.76 -13.43
C LEU A 136 -0.20 24.06 -12.87
N SER A 137 0.00 24.15 -11.55
CA SER A 137 0.97 23.29 -10.84
C SER A 137 0.53 21.81 -10.87
N GLY A 138 1.46 20.88 -10.65
CA GLY A 138 1.18 19.45 -10.66
C GLY A 138 0.03 19.06 -9.71
N GLY A 139 0.00 19.58 -8.49
CA GLY A 139 -1.10 19.30 -7.54
C GLY A 139 -2.44 19.92 -7.98
N GLN A 140 -2.44 21.09 -8.65
CA GLN A 140 -3.65 21.64 -9.24
C GLN A 140 -4.14 20.79 -10.41
N GLN A 141 -3.24 20.33 -11.28
CA GLN A 141 -3.58 19.42 -12.38
C GLN A 141 -4.20 18.11 -11.86
N GLN A 142 -3.65 17.55 -10.80
CA GLN A 142 -4.21 16.37 -10.15
C GLN A 142 -5.62 16.61 -9.63
N ARG A 143 -5.87 17.72 -8.92
CA ARG A 143 -7.22 18.08 -8.44
C ARG A 143 -8.20 18.27 -9.60
N VAL A 144 -7.78 18.81 -10.72
CA VAL A 144 -8.62 18.90 -11.94
C VAL A 144 -8.93 17.52 -12.49
N ALA A 145 -7.95 16.62 -12.55
CA ALA A 145 -8.17 15.24 -12.99
C ALA A 145 -9.14 14.48 -12.08
N LEU A 146 -9.03 14.68 -10.75
CA LEU A 146 -9.99 14.15 -9.78
C LEU A 146 -11.39 14.72 -10.02
N ALA A 147 -11.52 16.05 -10.17
CA ALA A 147 -12.79 16.69 -10.44
C ALA A 147 -13.44 16.15 -11.72
N ARG A 148 -12.66 15.98 -12.82
CA ARG A 148 -13.11 15.39 -14.08
C ARG A 148 -13.60 13.94 -13.90
N ALA A 149 -12.91 13.16 -13.10
CA ALA A 149 -13.29 11.77 -12.85
C ALA A 149 -14.52 11.65 -11.94
N LEU A 150 -14.69 12.58 -10.99
CA LEU A 150 -15.78 12.57 -10.01
C LEU A 150 -17.10 13.15 -10.56
N VAL A 151 -17.05 14.10 -11.52
CA VAL A 151 -18.24 14.81 -12.04
C VAL A 151 -19.27 13.87 -12.62
N ALA A 152 -18.86 12.77 -13.23
CA ALA A 152 -19.72 11.73 -13.81
C ALA A 152 -20.36 10.82 -12.76
N LYS A 153 -20.07 11.01 -11.46
CA LYS A 153 -20.59 10.23 -10.31
C LYS A 153 -20.39 8.71 -10.50
N PRO A 154 -19.15 8.24 -10.68
CA PRO A 154 -18.88 6.80 -10.78
C PRO A 154 -19.22 6.08 -9.48
N ARG A 155 -19.38 4.75 -9.52
CA ARG A 155 -19.45 3.89 -8.32
C ARG A 155 -18.07 3.63 -7.74
N ILE A 156 -17.06 3.57 -8.59
CA ILE A 156 -15.66 3.31 -8.22
C ILE A 156 -14.75 4.33 -8.91
N LEU A 157 -13.84 4.93 -8.16
CA LEU A 157 -12.74 5.74 -8.67
C LEU A 157 -11.43 4.94 -8.60
N LEU A 158 -10.81 4.71 -9.75
CA LEU A 158 -9.51 4.07 -9.89
C LEU A 158 -8.42 5.13 -9.95
N LEU A 159 -7.35 4.94 -9.17
CA LEU A 159 -6.23 5.86 -9.06
C LEU A 159 -4.94 5.08 -9.35
N ASP A 160 -4.34 5.29 -10.52
CA ASP A 160 -3.12 4.59 -10.97
C ASP A 160 -1.89 5.44 -10.65
N GLU A 161 -1.23 5.18 -9.51
CA GLU A 161 -0.05 5.89 -8.99
C GLU A 161 -0.17 7.44 -9.03
N PRO A 162 -1.28 8.02 -8.56
CA PRO A 162 -1.58 9.44 -8.82
C PRO A 162 -0.64 10.40 -8.10
N LEU A 163 0.12 9.94 -7.09
CA LEU A 163 1.01 10.78 -6.26
C LEU A 163 2.48 10.68 -6.66
N SER A 164 2.84 9.77 -7.58
CA SER A 164 4.24 9.44 -7.91
C SER A 164 5.05 10.60 -8.50
N ALA A 165 4.38 11.52 -9.21
CA ALA A 165 5.03 12.67 -9.85
C ALA A 165 5.16 13.91 -8.94
N LEU A 166 4.72 13.84 -7.69
CA LEU A 166 4.71 14.97 -6.75
C LEU A 166 5.93 14.96 -5.83
N ASP A 167 6.40 16.17 -5.46
CA ASP A 167 7.36 16.31 -4.37
C ASP A 167 6.78 15.88 -3.02
N MET A 168 7.64 15.66 -2.02
CA MET A 168 7.26 15.10 -0.73
C MET A 168 6.18 15.93 0.01
N LYS A 169 6.31 17.26 0.01
CA LYS A 169 5.37 18.15 0.71
C LYS A 169 3.99 18.09 0.05
N LEU A 170 3.95 18.27 -1.27
CA LEU A 170 2.72 18.25 -2.04
C LEU A 170 2.06 16.86 -2.00
N ARG A 171 2.85 15.78 -1.97
CA ARG A 171 2.36 14.41 -1.81
C ARG A 171 1.59 14.24 -0.50
N LYS A 172 2.15 14.69 0.63
CA LYS A 172 1.46 14.64 1.95
C LYS A 172 0.16 15.44 1.95
N ASP A 173 0.17 16.64 1.39
CA ASP A 173 -1.04 17.46 1.28
C ASP A 173 -2.12 16.76 0.43
N MET A 174 -1.71 16.10 -0.66
CA MET A 174 -2.62 15.38 -1.55
C MET A 174 -3.15 14.06 -0.95
N GLN A 175 -2.38 13.38 -0.10
CA GLN A 175 -2.88 12.22 0.67
C GLN A 175 -4.06 12.63 1.55
N ILE A 176 -3.92 13.72 2.30
CA ILE A 176 -4.98 14.26 3.16
C ILE A 176 -6.21 14.63 2.32
N GLU A 177 -5.97 15.30 1.17
CA GLU A 177 -7.05 15.72 0.27
C GLU A 177 -7.80 14.53 -0.35
N LEU A 178 -7.11 13.49 -0.80
CA LEU A 178 -7.73 12.27 -1.34
C LEU A 178 -8.60 11.57 -0.30
N LYS A 179 -8.12 11.44 0.95
CA LYS A 179 -8.91 10.84 2.02
C LYS A 179 -10.12 11.70 2.39
N ARG A 180 -9.99 13.04 2.37
CA ARG A 180 -11.10 13.97 2.55
C ARG A 180 -12.15 13.80 1.45
N LEU A 181 -11.74 13.81 0.19
CA LEU A 181 -12.63 13.65 -0.97
C LEU A 181 -13.36 12.31 -0.94
N GLN A 182 -12.68 11.23 -0.58
CA GLN A 182 -13.30 9.90 -0.45
C GLN A 182 -14.40 9.91 0.62
N ARG A 183 -14.14 10.51 1.80
CA ARG A 183 -15.13 10.62 2.88
C ARG A 183 -16.33 11.50 2.49
N GLU A 184 -16.10 12.66 1.88
CA GLU A 184 -17.14 13.60 1.48
C GLU A 184 -18.02 13.05 0.35
N THR A 185 -17.45 12.26 -0.55
CA THR A 185 -18.21 11.68 -1.67
C THR A 185 -18.84 10.34 -1.35
N GLY A 186 -18.33 9.62 -0.34
CA GLY A 186 -18.75 8.25 -0.01
C GLY A 186 -18.44 7.20 -1.09
N LEU A 187 -17.62 7.55 -2.09
CA LEU A 187 -17.29 6.67 -3.21
C LEU A 187 -16.24 5.63 -2.81
N THR A 188 -16.28 4.48 -3.48
CA THR A 188 -15.22 3.47 -3.38
C THR A 188 -14.01 3.92 -4.18
N PHE A 189 -12.84 3.98 -3.53
CA PHE A 189 -11.56 4.28 -4.17
C PHE A 189 -10.72 3.02 -4.25
N ILE A 190 -10.17 2.73 -5.44
CA ILE A 190 -9.14 1.70 -5.63
C ILE A 190 -7.86 2.43 -6.03
N PHE A 191 -6.91 2.41 -5.12
CA PHE A 191 -5.65 3.15 -5.22
C PHE A 191 -4.49 2.19 -5.51
N VAL A 192 -3.69 2.48 -6.51
CA VAL A 192 -2.47 1.73 -6.83
C VAL A 192 -1.27 2.55 -6.42
N THR A 193 -0.39 1.95 -5.67
CA THR A 193 0.89 2.56 -5.30
C THR A 193 1.97 1.49 -5.08
N HIS A 194 3.22 1.90 -5.08
CA HIS A 194 4.37 1.14 -4.60
C HIS A 194 4.93 1.73 -3.30
N ASP A 195 4.37 2.84 -2.82
CA ASP A 195 4.77 3.52 -1.60
C ASP A 195 3.97 2.99 -0.40
N GLN A 196 4.69 2.47 0.60
CA GLN A 196 4.11 1.88 1.80
C GLN A 196 3.47 2.94 2.69
N GLU A 197 4.08 4.15 2.81
CA GLU A 197 3.55 5.23 3.63
C GLU A 197 2.18 5.68 3.13
N GLU A 198 2.03 5.81 1.80
CA GLU A 198 0.74 6.12 1.18
C GLU A 198 -0.32 5.05 1.51
N ALA A 199 0.03 3.78 1.34
CA ALA A 199 -0.90 2.68 1.60
C ALA A 199 -1.31 2.62 3.07
N LEU A 200 -0.35 2.71 4.01
CA LEU A 200 -0.61 2.60 5.45
C LEU A 200 -1.42 3.78 5.99
N THR A 201 -1.26 4.99 5.43
CA THR A 201 -1.91 6.21 5.95
C THR A 201 -3.32 6.44 5.42
N MET A 202 -3.61 6.00 4.19
CA MET A 202 -4.87 6.33 3.54
C MET A 202 -5.89 5.19 3.51
N SER A 203 -5.46 3.93 3.56
CA SER A 203 -6.31 2.79 3.24
C SER A 203 -7.14 2.32 4.41
N ASP A 204 -8.34 1.83 4.11
CA ASP A 204 -9.13 1.03 5.05
C ASP A 204 -8.65 -0.44 5.02
N ARG A 205 -8.32 -0.95 3.82
CA ARG A 205 -7.65 -2.24 3.61
C ARG A 205 -6.65 -2.15 2.47
N ILE A 206 -5.61 -3.00 2.56
CA ILE A 206 -4.53 -3.08 1.57
C ILE A 206 -4.43 -4.52 1.10
N ALA A 207 -4.35 -4.71 -0.22
CA ALA A 207 -3.93 -5.96 -0.83
C ALA A 207 -2.44 -5.86 -1.20
N VAL A 208 -1.60 -6.62 -0.50
CA VAL A 208 -0.17 -6.75 -0.83
C VAL A 208 -0.03 -7.78 -1.93
N MET A 209 0.59 -7.40 -3.04
CA MET A 209 0.74 -8.23 -4.23
C MET A 209 2.21 -8.52 -4.53
N SER A 210 2.50 -9.76 -4.95
CA SER A 210 3.78 -10.22 -5.45
C SER A 210 3.56 -11.29 -6.51
N GLY A 211 4.37 -11.32 -7.57
CA GLY A 211 4.32 -12.36 -8.61
C GLY A 211 2.94 -12.59 -9.26
N GLY A 212 2.13 -11.54 -9.41
CA GLY A 212 0.77 -11.65 -9.97
C GLY A 212 -0.27 -12.25 -9.00
N ARG A 213 0.05 -12.36 -7.70
CA ARG A 213 -0.79 -12.95 -6.64
C ARG A 213 -1.01 -11.96 -5.52
N VAL A 214 -2.09 -12.17 -4.77
CA VAL A 214 -2.34 -11.48 -3.51
C VAL A 214 -1.69 -12.29 -2.38
N GLN A 215 -0.75 -11.69 -1.68
CA GLN A 215 -0.05 -12.29 -0.56
C GLN A 215 -0.83 -12.16 0.75
N GLN A 216 -1.45 -11.01 0.97
CA GLN A 216 -2.30 -10.74 2.13
C GLN A 216 -3.23 -9.57 1.84
N ILE A 217 -4.45 -9.63 2.39
CA ILE A 217 -5.38 -8.50 2.44
C ILE A 217 -5.78 -8.28 3.89
N ALA A 218 -5.48 -7.10 4.42
CA ALA A 218 -5.82 -6.76 5.79
C ALA A 218 -5.86 -5.23 5.98
N THR A 219 -6.24 -4.78 7.17
CA THR A 219 -6.08 -3.38 7.59
C THR A 219 -4.59 -3.03 7.68
N PRO A 220 -4.22 -1.72 7.57
CA PRO A 220 -2.83 -1.27 7.72
C PRO A 220 -2.14 -1.84 8.97
N ARG A 221 -2.83 -1.79 10.11
CA ARG A 221 -2.30 -2.26 11.38
C ARG A 221 -2.07 -3.78 11.40
N GLU A 222 -3.02 -4.56 10.88
CA GLU A 222 -2.87 -6.02 10.80
C GLU A 222 -1.72 -6.44 9.89
N LEU A 223 -1.53 -5.76 8.75
CA LEU A 223 -0.38 -6.03 7.87
C LEU A 223 0.96 -5.79 8.57
N TYR A 224 1.03 -4.73 9.38
CA TYR A 224 2.23 -4.38 10.13
C TYR A 224 2.50 -5.32 11.30
N ASP A 225 1.45 -5.60 12.12
CA ASP A 225 1.56 -6.37 13.35
C ASP A 225 1.56 -7.89 13.12
N ARG A 226 0.89 -8.37 12.05
CA ARG A 226 0.64 -9.79 11.77
C ARG A 226 0.83 -10.11 10.27
N PRO A 227 2.03 -9.94 9.72
CA PRO A 227 2.29 -10.31 8.33
C PRO A 227 2.13 -11.81 8.13
N ALA A 228 1.51 -12.20 6.99
CA ALA A 228 1.22 -13.60 6.69
C ALA A 228 2.46 -14.42 6.33
N ASN A 229 3.48 -13.77 5.77
CA ASN A 229 4.72 -14.41 5.36
C ASN A 229 5.90 -13.41 5.42
N ARG A 230 7.12 -13.93 5.18
CA ARG A 230 8.36 -13.16 5.20
C ARG A 230 8.36 -12.03 4.17
N PHE A 231 7.75 -12.25 2.98
CA PHE A 231 7.65 -11.19 1.96
C PHE A 231 6.85 -10.00 2.49
N VAL A 232 5.64 -10.24 3.03
CA VAL A 232 4.80 -9.15 3.59
C VAL A 232 5.51 -8.46 4.75
N ALA A 233 6.16 -9.23 5.63
CA ALA A 233 6.90 -8.71 6.78
C ALA A 233 8.05 -7.77 6.36
N GLY A 234 8.80 -8.14 5.33
CA GLY A 234 9.91 -7.33 4.81
C GLY A 234 9.48 -6.22 3.87
N PHE A 235 8.31 -6.37 3.23
CA PHE A 235 7.78 -5.35 2.33
C PHE A 235 7.00 -4.26 3.07
N ILE A 236 6.33 -4.56 4.19
CA ILE A 236 5.60 -3.59 5.01
C ILE A 236 6.47 -3.16 6.19
N GLY A 237 7.15 -2.02 6.05
CA GLY A 237 8.09 -1.53 7.03
C GLY A 237 9.39 -2.36 7.11
N GLU A 238 10.26 -1.99 8.03
CA GLU A 238 11.50 -2.71 8.29
C GLU A 238 11.26 -3.88 9.24
N SER A 239 11.99 -4.99 9.05
CA SER A 239 11.90 -6.18 9.90
C SER A 239 13.26 -6.84 10.08
N ASN A 240 13.52 -7.29 11.28
CA ASN A 240 14.58 -8.26 11.58
C ASN A 240 14.02 -9.67 11.42
N PHE A 241 14.82 -10.55 10.84
CA PHE A 241 14.52 -11.97 10.71
C PHE A 241 15.63 -12.76 11.38
N LEU A 242 15.26 -13.64 12.30
CA LEU A 242 16.18 -14.49 13.06
C LEU A 242 15.86 -15.95 12.79
N SER A 243 16.87 -16.74 12.49
CA SER A 243 16.75 -18.18 12.37
C SER A 243 16.59 -18.81 13.75
N ALA A 244 15.62 -19.67 13.93
CA ALA A 244 15.29 -20.27 15.21
C ALA A 244 14.89 -21.75 15.08
N THR A 245 14.94 -22.45 16.18
CA THR A 245 14.41 -23.82 16.29
C THR A 245 13.34 -23.87 17.37
N ALA A 246 12.16 -24.34 17.02
CA ALA A 246 11.06 -24.53 17.96
C ALA A 246 10.92 -26.00 18.37
N LYS A 247 10.69 -26.25 19.66
CA LYS A 247 10.40 -27.59 20.19
C LYS A 247 9.57 -27.49 21.46
N GLY A 248 8.38 -28.13 21.47
CA GLY A 248 7.49 -28.19 22.62
C GLY A 248 7.04 -26.82 23.13
N GLY A 249 6.80 -25.84 22.24
CA GLY A 249 6.40 -24.48 22.62
C GLY A 249 7.54 -23.59 23.15
N VAL A 250 8.80 -24.04 23.01
CA VAL A 250 10.00 -23.24 23.33
C VAL A 250 10.77 -22.99 22.03
N VAL A 251 11.15 -21.75 21.80
CA VAL A 251 11.94 -21.34 20.64
C VAL A 251 13.34 -20.98 21.10
N GLU A 252 14.36 -21.50 20.40
CA GLU A 252 15.77 -21.25 20.66
C GLU A 252 16.38 -20.42 19.52
N VAL A 253 17.03 -19.29 19.87
CA VAL A 253 17.77 -18.37 19.00
C VAL A 253 19.11 -18.06 19.63
N ALA A 254 20.24 -18.21 18.92
CA ALA A 254 21.58 -17.89 19.40
C ALA A 254 21.86 -18.44 20.82
N ARG A 255 21.36 -19.66 21.13
CA ARG A 255 21.44 -20.36 22.44
C ARG A 255 20.56 -19.78 23.57
N ALA A 256 19.84 -18.72 23.35
CA ALA A 256 18.82 -18.22 24.26
C ALA A 256 17.45 -18.84 23.97
N ARG A 257 16.59 -18.96 24.99
CA ARG A 257 15.29 -19.62 24.87
C ARG A 257 14.16 -18.73 25.34
N ILE A 258 13.04 -18.84 24.63
CA ILE A 258 11.79 -18.14 24.99
C ILE A 258 10.60 -19.07 24.79
N ALA A 259 9.60 -18.98 25.68
CA ALA A 259 8.35 -19.71 25.52
C ALA A 259 7.45 -19.01 24.49
N LEU A 260 7.09 -19.73 23.44
CA LEU A 260 6.12 -19.32 22.42
C LEU A 260 5.21 -20.55 22.16
N PRO A 261 4.17 -20.76 22.98
CA PRO A 261 3.43 -22.02 23.07
C PRO A 261 2.71 -22.44 21.77
N ASP A 262 2.35 -21.45 20.92
CA ASP A 262 1.58 -21.69 19.68
C ASP A 262 2.47 -21.97 18.46
N VAL A 263 3.77 -22.18 18.64
CA VAL A 263 4.72 -22.41 17.55
C VAL A 263 4.90 -23.91 17.29
N ALA A 264 4.74 -24.31 16.04
CA ALA A 264 4.97 -25.70 15.62
C ALA A 264 6.46 -26.08 15.72
N ASP A 265 6.76 -27.33 16.08
CA ASP A 265 8.12 -27.85 16.17
C ASP A 265 8.84 -27.82 14.82
N GLY A 266 10.13 -27.47 14.83
CA GLY A 266 11.00 -27.46 13.66
C GLY A 266 11.80 -26.16 13.51
N ALA A 267 12.41 -25.99 12.34
CA ALA A 267 13.07 -24.75 11.96
C ALA A 267 12.01 -23.67 11.68
N VAL A 268 12.19 -22.48 12.26
CA VAL A 268 11.26 -21.36 12.12
C VAL A 268 12.02 -20.06 11.92
N THR A 269 11.40 -19.11 11.23
CA THR A 269 11.89 -17.73 11.13
C THR A 269 11.10 -16.85 12.10
N LEU A 270 11.81 -16.25 13.06
CA LEU A 270 11.24 -15.23 13.92
C LEU A 270 11.40 -13.85 13.28
N MET A 271 10.35 -13.05 13.33
CA MET A 271 10.35 -11.65 12.92
C MET A 271 10.17 -10.76 14.15
N ILE A 272 10.94 -9.67 14.19
CA ILE A 272 10.72 -8.56 15.12
C ILE A 272 10.96 -7.22 14.42
N ARG A 273 10.14 -6.23 14.75
CA ARG A 273 10.33 -4.87 14.24
C ARG A 273 11.51 -4.19 14.94
N PRO A 274 12.32 -3.35 14.23
CA PRO A 274 13.46 -2.66 14.81
C PRO A 274 13.15 -1.81 16.05
N GLU A 275 11.98 -1.17 16.08
CA GLU A 275 11.51 -0.35 17.22
C GLU A 275 11.10 -1.16 18.45
N HIS A 276 10.96 -2.48 18.32
CA HIS A 276 10.65 -3.37 19.43
C HIS A 276 11.90 -4.04 20.02
N VAL A 277 13.06 -3.83 19.43
CA VAL A 277 14.35 -4.29 20.00
C VAL A 277 14.76 -3.33 21.10
N VAL A 278 14.90 -3.83 22.34
CA VAL A 278 15.23 -3.02 23.50
C VAL A 278 16.70 -3.20 23.85
N LEU A 279 17.44 -2.09 23.98
CA LEU A 279 18.89 -2.10 24.29
C LEU A 279 19.14 -2.13 25.80
N SER A 280 18.46 -3.03 26.53
CA SER A 280 18.66 -3.23 27.98
C SER A 280 18.21 -4.61 28.41
N ALA A 281 18.78 -5.10 29.51
CA ALA A 281 18.58 -6.46 30.02
C ALA A 281 17.35 -6.66 30.91
N ASN A 282 16.58 -5.64 31.29
CA ASN A 282 15.63 -5.70 32.40
C ASN A 282 14.16 -5.63 31.99
N ALA A 283 13.61 -6.75 31.48
CA ALA A 283 12.15 -6.90 31.33
C ALA A 283 11.75 -8.38 31.55
N PRO A 284 10.56 -8.67 32.11
CA PRO A 284 10.02 -10.04 32.14
C PRO A 284 9.58 -10.46 30.70
N ASP A 285 9.53 -11.77 30.46
CA ASP A 285 9.07 -12.38 29.21
C ASP A 285 9.81 -11.85 27.96
N VAL A 286 11.14 -11.80 28.02
CA VAL A 286 12.00 -11.37 26.93
C VAL A 286 13.03 -12.45 26.56
N LEU A 287 13.36 -12.53 25.30
CA LEU A 287 14.54 -13.24 24.82
C LEU A 287 15.74 -12.29 24.93
N GLN A 288 16.71 -12.63 25.82
CA GLN A 288 17.92 -11.85 25.97
C GLN A 288 19.03 -12.41 25.08
N LEU A 289 19.69 -11.53 24.33
CA LEU A 289 20.78 -11.89 23.44
C LEU A 289 21.96 -10.95 23.64
N GLU A 290 23.17 -11.52 23.58
CA GLU A 290 24.41 -10.74 23.51
C GLU A 290 24.65 -10.28 22.07
N ALA A 291 24.90 -8.99 21.90
CA ALA A 291 25.16 -8.37 20.60
C ALA A 291 26.32 -7.40 20.67
N THR A 292 27.02 -7.23 19.55
CA THR A 292 28.04 -6.19 19.37
C THR A 292 27.48 -5.10 18.46
N VAL A 293 27.64 -3.84 18.87
CA VAL A 293 27.28 -2.66 18.05
C VAL A 293 28.23 -2.59 16.87
N ALA A 294 27.72 -2.84 15.68
CA ALA A 294 28.52 -2.81 14.45
C ALA A 294 28.59 -1.41 13.84
N GLN A 295 27.47 -0.67 13.89
CA GLN A 295 27.36 0.68 13.30
C GLN A 295 26.20 1.46 13.92
N LEU A 296 26.35 2.78 13.98
CA LEU A 296 25.32 3.72 14.40
C LEU A 296 24.97 4.66 13.24
N VAL A 297 23.71 4.71 12.84
CA VAL A 297 23.24 5.58 11.75
C VAL A 297 22.18 6.53 12.28
N PHE A 298 22.49 7.83 12.27
CA PHE A 298 21.61 8.88 12.79
C PHE A 298 20.64 9.38 11.72
N PHE A 299 19.33 9.31 11.98
CA PHE A 299 18.25 9.76 11.10
C PHE A 299 17.51 11.01 11.63
N GLY A 300 18.08 11.74 12.57
CA GLY A 300 17.46 12.91 13.18
C GLY A 300 16.52 12.54 14.32
N THR A 301 15.35 12.03 14.05
CA THR A 301 14.37 11.63 15.09
C THR A 301 14.76 10.36 15.82
N ASP A 302 15.50 9.48 15.16
CA ASP A 302 15.92 8.19 15.67
C ASP A 302 17.34 7.83 15.21
N THR A 303 17.93 6.85 15.88
CA THR A 303 19.21 6.24 15.52
C THR A 303 18.98 4.76 15.26
N HIS A 304 19.43 4.27 14.10
CA HIS A 304 19.46 2.85 13.79
C HIS A 304 20.77 2.26 14.31
N VAL A 305 20.65 1.34 15.24
CA VAL A 305 21.76 0.61 15.84
C VAL A 305 21.87 -0.73 15.15
N HIS A 306 22.87 -0.89 14.29
CA HIS A 306 23.16 -2.16 13.65
C HIS A 306 23.92 -3.06 14.60
N LEU A 307 23.42 -4.25 14.84
CA LEU A 307 23.90 -5.20 15.82
C LEU A 307 24.29 -6.52 15.16
N VAL A 308 25.34 -7.16 15.68
CA VAL A 308 25.75 -8.51 15.28
C VAL A 308 25.66 -9.40 16.51
N LEU A 309 24.90 -10.49 16.41
CA LEU A 309 24.73 -11.48 17.47
C LEU A 309 25.98 -12.40 17.56
N SER A 310 26.06 -13.20 18.64
CA SER A 310 27.16 -14.11 18.89
C SER A 310 27.34 -15.21 17.84
N ASP A 311 26.28 -15.54 17.10
CA ASP A 311 26.28 -16.50 15.97
C ASP A 311 26.51 -15.86 14.60
N GLY A 312 26.68 -14.52 14.55
CA GLY A 312 26.92 -13.74 13.33
C GLY A 312 25.63 -13.22 12.65
N GLU A 313 24.44 -13.56 13.12
CA GLU A 313 23.20 -12.96 12.64
C GLU A 313 23.17 -11.45 12.90
N LYS A 314 22.52 -10.71 11.99
CA LYS A 314 22.45 -9.26 12.07
C LYS A 314 21.04 -8.83 12.38
N LEU A 315 20.90 -7.81 13.22
CA LEU A 315 19.63 -7.14 13.44
C LEU A 315 19.82 -5.63 13.64
N VAL A 316 18.75 -4.87 13.48
CA VAL A 316 18.71 -3.43 13.67
C VAL A 316 17.78 -3.13 14.84
N ALA A 317 18.23 -2.31 15.76
CA ALA A 317 17.36 -1.65 16.74
C ALA A 317 17.14 -0.21 16.33
N ARG A 318 15.90 0.27 16.43
CA ARG A 318 15.54 1.65 16.17
C ARG A 318 15.26 2.36 17.49
N VAL A 319 16.12 3.31 17.82
CA VAL A 319 16.07 4.03 19.10
C VAL A 319 15.69 5.48 18.88
N GLN A 320 14.63 5.93 19.51
CA GLN A 320 14.22 7.34 19.42
C GLN A 320 15.24 8.23 20.15
N ASN A 321 15.67 9.29 19.48
CA ASN A 321 16.63 10.22 20.05
C ASN A 321 15.93 11.11 21.10
N ALA A 322 16.40 11.04 22.36
CA ALA A 322 15.91 11.88 23.43
C ALA A 322 16.64 13.24 23.44
N LEU A 323 15.95 14.30 23.87
CA LEU A 323 16.53 15.67 23.99
C LEU A 323 17.67 15.73 25.00
N HIS A 324 17.65 14.91 26.04
CA HIS A 324 18.70 14.83 27.08
C HIS A 324 18.83 13.38 27.59
N GLY A 325 20.06 12.86 27.67
CA GLY A 325 20.39 11.66 28.43
C GLY A 325 20.14 10.33 27.74
N GLY A 326 20.21 10.26 26.41
CA GLY A 326 20.26 8.97 25.71
C GLY A 326 21.52 8.17 26.07
N GLN A 327 21.39 6.84 26.10
CA GLN A 327 22.54 5.93 26.30
C GLN A 327 23.56 6.19 25.17
N THR A 328 24.77 6.62 25.51
CA THR A 328 25.82 6.83 24.52
C THR A 328 26.41 5.45 24.18
N LEU A 329 26.01 4.93 23.03
CA LEU A 329 26.55 3.69 22.49
C LEU A 329 27.78 3.98 21.64
N ASN A 330 28.74 3.06 21.65
CA ASN A 330 29.93 3.12 20.82
C ASN A 330 29.99 1.90 19.89
N GLU A 331 30.51 2.10 18.69
CA GLU A 331 30.80 1.00 17.77
C GLU A 331 31.85 0.05 18.42
N GLY A 332 31.66 -1.25 18.28
CA GLY A 332 32.45 -2.29 18.92
C GLY A 332 32.02 -2.62 20.36
N GLU A 333 31.09 -1.88 20.96
CA GLU A 333 30.59 -2.13 22.30
C GLU A 333 29.75 -3.41 22.35
N ARG A 334 29.93 -4.23 23.36
CA ARG A 334 29.09 -5.40 23.66
C ARG A 334 27.94 -4.98 24.57
N ILE A 335 26.74 -5.30 24.14
CA ILE A 335 25.52 -4.98 24.90
C ILE A 335 24.58 -6.19 24.95
N THR A 336 23.77 -6.24 26.00
CA THR A 336 22.65 -7.17 26.06
C THR A 336 21.40 -6.50 25.48
N ILE A 337 20.74 -7.17 24.53
CA ILE A 337 19.47 -6.73 23.97
C ILE A 337 18.34 -7.63 24.44
N SER A 338 17.15 -7.08 24.50
CA SER A 338 15.93 -7.79 24.88
C SER A 338 14.91 -7.75 23.76
N LEU A 339 14.39 -8.91 23.38
CA LEU A 339 13.32 -9.07 22.40
C LEU A 339 12.05 -9.54 23.11
N PRO A 340 11.04 -8.67 23.32
CA PRO A 340 9.82 -9.02 24.04
C PRO A 340 9.03 -10.13 23.33
N ALA A 341 8.60 -11.18 24.05
CA ALA A 341 7.83 -12.30 23.50
C ALA A 341 6.60 -11.85 22.69
N LYS A 342 5.88 -10.85 23.21
CA LYS A 342 4.71 -10.26 22.56
C LYS A 342 5.00 -9.58 21.21
N ALA A 343 6.26 -9.19 20.96
CA ALA A 343 6.70 -8.53 19.73
C ALA A 343 7.27 -9.53 18.70
N LEU A 344 7.63 -10.74 19.14
CA LEU A 344 8.10 -11.79 18.25
C LEU A 344 6.94 -12.41 17.46
N ARG A 345 7.17 -12.67 16.18
CA ARG A 345 6.24 -13.37 15.29
C ARG A 345 6.97 -14.45 14.53
N VAL A 346 6.36 -15.62 14.43
CA VAL A 346 6.82 -16.64 13.48
C VAL A 346 6.22 -16.32 12.12
N VAL A 347 7.06 -16.20 11.13
CA VAL A 347 6.65 -15.96 9.74
C VAL A 347 7.02 -17.15 8.87
N ARG A 348 6.17 -17.43 7.87
CA ARG A 348 6.46 -18.42 6.85
C ARG A 348 7.46 -17.85 5.87
N ASP A 349 8.49 -18.62 5.51
CA ASP A 349 9.51 -18.15 4.56
C ASP A 349 8.98 -18.11 3.12
N GLU A 350 7.96 -18.91 2.79
CA GLU A 350 7.40 -18.99 1.45
C GLU A 350 6.35 -17.89 1.21
N GLU A 351 6.46 -17.23 0.05
CA GLU A 351 5.34 -16.49 -0.53
C GLU A 351 4.19 -17.47 -0.82
N ILE A 352 2.95 -16.98 -0.85
CA ILE A 352 1.81 -17.81 -1.27
C ILE A 352 2.10 -18.31 -2.69
N ALA A 353 2.51 -19.57 -2.75
CA ALA A 353 2.86 -20.24 -3.98
C ALA A 353 1.63 -20.45 -4.89
N ALA A 354 1.91 -20.83 -6.09
CA ALA A 354 0.93 -21.07 -7.15
C ALA A 354 -0.12 -22.15 -6.81
#